data_bf10bd726c0a0040cfcc240d4bb18ede
#
_entry.id   bf10bd726c0a0040cfcc240d4bb18ede
#
_cell.length_a   1.000
_cell.length_b   1.000
_cell.length_c   1.000
_cell.angle_alpha   90.00
_cell.angle_beta   90.00
_cell.angle_gamma   90.00
#
_symmetry.space_group_name_H-M   'P 1'
#
loop_
_entity.id
_entity.type
_entity.pdbx_description
1 polymer ?
#
loop_
_entity_poly.entity_id
_entity_poly.type
_entity_poly.pdbx_seq_one_letter_code
_entity_poly.pdbx_strand_id
1 'polypeptide(L)'
;MVENKNNGYSDVSPKKRIVVVGIPGIGKTTVISRAAELLRQANQNTEIVVFGTLMFEESKKLGITNRDDLRNLSISQQRSLQEMAAQKIRGMQADVLLIDTHLFIKTSEGFYPGLPMHLINALGPTHFVMIAADAQEIVNRRNSDKTRQRDLASVNQIETELEISRIVVSCCSVISGSPFMIIINKENEIDKAASAIASMIGK
;
A
#
# COMPACT_ATOMS: atom_id res chain seq x y z
N MET A 1 48.95 -13.10 22.06
CA MET A 1 48.06 -13.68 21.04
C MET A 1 46.63 -13.25 21.43
N VAL A 2 46.08 -12.32 20.69
CA VAL A 2 44.71 -11.88 20.92
C VAL A 2 43.86 -12.52 19.79
N GLU A 3 43.02 -13.47 20.19
CA GLU A 3 42.07 -14.11 19.26
C GLU A 3 41.04 -13.11 18.80
N ASN A 4 41.10 -12.83 17.51
CA ASN A 4 40.07 -12.02 16.81
C ASN A 4 38.84 -12.91 16.60
N LYS A 5 37.85 -12.79 17.50
CA LYS A 5 36.53 -13.38 17.27
C LYS A 5 35.84 -12.58 16.16
N ASN A 6 35.90 -13.12 14.95
CA ASN A 6 35.02 -12.71 13.86
C ASN A 6 33.56 -12.91 14.30
N ASN A 7 32.91 -11.85 14.73
CA ASN A 7 31.47 -11.79 14.83
C ASN A 7 30.90 -11.85 13.42
N GLY A 8 30.46 -13.04 13.02
CA GLY A 8 29.69 -13.25 11.79
C GLY A 8 28.33 -12.56 11.89
N TYR A 9 28.29 -11.26 11.66
CA TYR A 9 27.09 -10.61 11.23
C TYR A 9 26.79 -11.12 9.82
N SER A 10 25.84 -12.04 9.71
CA SER A 10 25.23 -12.34 8.42
C SER A 10 24.68 -11.02 7.88
N ASP A 11 25.20 -10.58 6.76
CA ASP A 11 24.77 -9.39 6.01
C ASP A 11 23.40 -9.68 5.39
N VAL A 12 22.39 -9.82 6.25
CA VAL A 12 20.99 -9.91 5.83
C VAL A 12 20.54 -8.48 5.63
N SER A 13 20.58 -8.02 4.38
CA SER A 13 20.02 -6.74 3.99
C SER A 13 18.63 -6.58 4.64
N PRO A 14 18.36 -5.46 5.31
CA PRO A 14 17.11 -5.30 6.03
C PRO A 14 15.93 -5.43 5.06
N LYS A 15 15.00 -6.30 5.37
CA LYS A 15 13.77 -6.50 4.57
C LYS A 15 13.06 -5.17 4.35
N LYS A 16 12.80 -4.83 3.10
CA LYS A 16 12.12 -3.58 2.73
C LYS A 16 10.60 -3.81 2.69
N ARG A 17 9.86 -3.06 3.49
CA ARG A 17 8.39 -3.05 3.52
C ARG A 17 7.89 -1.71 3.04
N ILE A 18 7.45 -1.68 1.78
CA ILE A 18 7.02 -0.47 1.11
C ILE A 18 5.49 -0.44 1.09
N VAL A 19 4.91 0.46 1.85
CA VAL A 19 3.45 0.68 1.85
C VAL A 19 3.11 1.60 0.68
N VAL A 20 2.42 1.05 -0.33
CA VAL A 20 2.00 1.78 -1.52
C VAL A 20 0.53 2.15 -1.38
N VAL A 21 0.27 3.44 -1.41
CA VAL A 21 -1.06 4.01 -1.21
C VAL A 21 -1.49 4.86 -2.40
N GLY A 22 -2.77 5.12 -2.50
CA GLY A 22 -3.37 5.97 -3.52
C GLY A 22 -4.87 5.74 -3.58
N ILE A 23 -5.60 6.73 -4.09
CA ILE A 23 -7.05 6.68 -4.21
C ILE A 23 -7.50 5.68 -5.28
N PRO A 24 -8.73 5.18 -5.25
CA PRO A 24 -9.25 4.29 -6.29
C PRO A 24 -9.20 4.92 -7.69
N GLY A 25 -8.85 4.13 -8.71
CA GLY A 25 -8.79 4.59 -10.10
C GLY A 25 -7.47 5.23 -10.54
N ILE A 26 -6.50 5.37 -9.62
CA ILE A 26 -5.21 6.01 -9.90
C ILE A 26 -4.22 5.13 -10.69
N GLY A 27 -4.55 3.85 -10.90
CA GLY A 27 -3.66 2.89 -11.57
C GLY A 27 -2.62 2.23 -10.66
N LYS A 28 -2.82 2.30 -9.33
CA LYS A 28 -1.89 1.79 -8.30
C LYS A 28 -1.46 0.34 -8.56
N THR A 29 -2.40 -0.57 -8.74
CA THR A 29 -2.12 -2.00 -8.97
C THR A 29 -1.21 -2.24 -10.17
N THR A 30 -1.43 -1.53 -11.29
CA THR A 30 -0.61 -1.65 -12.50
C THR A 30 0.82 -1.18 -12.25
N VAL A 31 0.98 -0.03 -11.58
CA VAL A 31 2.30 0.51 -11.22
C VAL A 31 3.05 -0.44 -10.28
N ILE A 32 2.37 -0.98 -9.25
CA ILE A 32 2.96 -1.94 -8.30
C ILE A 32 3.40 -3.22 -9.01
N SER A 33 2.56 -3.78 -9.89
CA SER A 33 2.89 -5.00 -10.64
C SER A 33 4.13 -4.78 -11.50
N ARG A 34 4.20 -3.66 -12.21
CA ARG A 34 5.35 -3.32 -13.04
C ARG A 34 6.62 -3.06 -12.23
N ALA A 35 6.51 -2.38 -11.08
CA ALA A 35 7.64 -2.19 -10.17
C ALA A 35 8.19 -3.52 -9.62
N ALA A 36 7.30 -4.46 -9.26
CA ALA A 36 7.69 -5.78 -8.80
C ALA A 36 8.43 -6.58 -9.90
N GLU A 37 7.99 -6.47 -11.17
CA GLU A 37 8.69 -7.09 -12.30
C GLU A 37 10.12 -6.55 -12.43
N LEU A 38 10.30 -5.22 -12.39
CA LEU A 38 11.61 -4.59 -12.46
C LEU A 38 12.54 -5.02 -11.31
N LEU A 39 12.01 -5.10 -10.10
CA LEU A 39 12.77 -5.55 -8.92
C LEU A 39 13.19 -7.02 -9.04
N ARG A 40 12.29 -7.90 -9.52
CA ARG A 40 12.59 -9.31 -9.75
C ARG A 40 13.65 -9.49 -10.86
N GLN A 41 13.58 -8.69 -11.93
CA GLN A 41 14.62 -8.66 -12.98
C GLN A 41 15.98 -8.22 -12.43
N ALA A 42 16.01 -7.42 -11.37
CA ALA A 42 17.21 -7.05 -10.62
C ALA A 42 17.59 -8.07 -9.53
N ASN A 43 17.09 -9.31 -9.61
CA ASN A 43 17.32 -10.41 -8.66
C ASN A 43 16.90 -10.13 -7.22
N GLN A 44 15.93 -9.25 -7.00
CA GLN A 44 15.35 -9.02 -5.68
C GLN A 44 14.12 -9.91 -5.48
N ASN A 45 14.12 -10.73 -4.44
CA ASN A 45 12.95 -11.53 -4.06
C ASN A 45 11.82 -10.61 -3.60
N THR A 46 10.89 -10.30 -4.52
CA THR A 46 9.84 -9.28 -4.34
C THR A 46 8.46 -9.92 -4.37
N GLU A 47 7.68 -9.64 -3.34
CA GLU A 47 6.27 -10.03 -3.26
C GLU A 47 5.35 -8.81 -3.23
N ILE A 48 4.16 -8.97 -3.85
CA ILE A 48 3.07 -7.99 -3.78
C ILE A 48 2.03 -8.52 -2.82
N VAL A 49 1.63 -7.67 -1.87
CA VAL A 49 0.61 -7.99 -0.88
C VAL A 49 -0.52 -6.98 -0.99
N VAL A 50 -1.72 -7.46 -1.35
CA VAL A 50 -2.93 -6.64 -1.33
C VAL A 50 -3.56 -6.78 0.05
N PHE A 51 -3.41 -5.77 0.90
CA PHE A 51 -3.84 -5.79 2.30
C PHE A 51 -5.32 -6.16 2.48
N GLY A 52 -6.20 -5.55 1.68
CA GLY A 52 -7.63 -5.86 1.71
C GLY A 52 -7.98 -7.30 1.30
N THR A 53 -7.13 -7.94 0.49
CA THR A 53 -7.29 -9.36 0.14
C THR A 53 -6.93 -10.26 1.31
N LEU A 54 -5.84 -9.97 2.02
CA LEU A 54 -5.48 -10.70 3.23
C LEU A 54 -6.54 -10.57 4.32
N MET A 55 -7.08 -9.36 4.53
CA MET A 55 -8.21 -9.18 5.44
C MET A 55 -9.41 -10.05 5.07
N PHE A 56 -9.74 -10.12 3.78
CA PHE A 56 -10.85 -10.96 3.30
C PHE A 56 -10.56 -12.45 3.49
N GLU A 57 -9.34 -12.91 3.26
CA GLU A 57 -8.95 -14.29 3.53
C GLU A 57 -9.11 -14.65 5.01
N GLU A 58 -8.69 -13.76 5.91
CA GLU A 58 -8.89 -13.97 7.35
C GLU A 58 -10.37 -13.94 7.75
N SER A 59 -11.16 -13.08 7.12
CA SER A 59 -12.61 -13.00 7.40
C SER A 59 -13.40 -14.25 7.02
N LYS A 60 -12.91 -15.04 6.05
CA LYS A 60 -13.51 -16.34 5.72
C LYS A 60 -13.53 -17.30 6.91
N LYS A 61 -12.56 -17.22 7.81
CA LYS A 61 -12.51 -18.00 9.06
C LYS A 61 -13.63 -17.61 10.02
N LEU A 62 -14.20 -16.41 9.84
CA LEU A 62 -15.36 -15.90 10.59
C LEU A 62 -16.70 -16.12 9.85
N GLY A 63 -16.69 -16.91 8.76
CA GLY A 63 -17.87 -17.22 7.97
C GLY A 63 -18.26 -16.14 6.94
N ILE A 64 -17.42 -15.13 6.71
CA ILE A 64 -17.68 -14.06 5.74
C ILE A 64 -17.27 -14.55 4.35
N THR A 65 -18.25 -14.69 3.45
CA THR A 65 -18.04 -15.21 2.10
C THR A 65 -18.02 -14.14 1.01
N ASN A 66 -18.54 -12.93 1.32
CA ASN A 66 -18.55 -11.80 0.40
C ASN A 66 -17.62 -10.69 0.90
N ARG A 67 -16.77 -10.17 0.01
CA ARG A 67 -15.82 -9.11 0.34
C ARG A 67 -16.50 -7.80 0.74
N ASP A 68 -17.66 -7.50 0.18
CA ASP A 68 -18.40 -6.29 0.49
C ASP A 68 -18.95 -6.27 1.92
N ASP A 69 -19.17 -7.46 2.53
CA ASP A 69 -19.61 -7.58 3.91
C ASP A 69 -18.55 -7.11 4.93
N LEU A 70 -17.28 -7.03 4.52
CA LEU A 70 -16.22 -6.44 5.37
C LEU A 70 -16.55 -5.02 5.83
N ARG A 71 -17.28 -4.25 5.01
CA ARG A 71 -17.65 -2.87 5.33
C ARG A 71 -18.74 -2.78 6.40
N ASN A 72 -19.48 -3.87 6.59
CA ASN A 72 -20.60 -3.97 7.53
C ASN A 72 -20.17 -4.50 8.90
N LEU A 73 -18.90 -4.89 9.03
CA LEU A 73 -18.34 -5.39 10.29
C LEU A 73 -18.22 -4.27 11.32
N SER A 74 -18.37 -4.63 12.59
CA SER A 74 -18.07 -3.73 13.70
C SER A 74 -16.61 -3.25 13.64
N ILE A 75 -16.33 -2.08 14.20
CA ILE A 75 -14.96 -1.52 14.27
C ILE A 75 -14.00 -2.51 14.93
N SER A 76 -14.43 -3.21 15.98
CA SER A 76 -13.61 -4.19 16.68
C SER A 76 -13.25 -5.39 15.80
N GLN A 77 -14.19 -5.91 15.01
CA GLN A 77 -13.95 -6.99 14.06
C GLN A 77 -13.02 -6.55 12.93
N GLN A 78 -13.23 -5.35 12.39
CA GLN A 78 -12.32 -4.80 11.38
C GLN A 78 -10.89 -4.66 11.91
N ARG A 79 -10.71 -4.14 13.13
CA ARG A 79 -9.40 -4.04 13.78
C ARG A 79 -8.73 -5.42 13.96
N SER A 80 -9.47 -6.40 14.44
CA SER A 80 -8.95 -7.77 14.59
C SER A 80 -8.47 -8.34 13.26
N LEU A 81 -9.24 -8.18 12.17
CA LEU A 81 -8.85 -8.62 10.83
C LEU A 81 -7.62 -7.87 10.30
N GLN A 82 -7.53 -6.56 10.57
CA GLN A 82 -6.36 -5.76 10.22
C GLN A 82 -5.10 -6.25 10.92
N GLU A 83 -5.19 -6.56 12.22
CA GLU A 83 -4.08 -7.09 13.01
C GLU A 83 -3.63 -8.46 12.52
N MET A 84 -4.57 -9.37 12.22
CA MET A 84 -4.28 -10.69 11.66
C MET A 84 -3.57 -10.59 10.30
N ALA A 85 -4.05 -9.71 9.41
CA ALA A 85 -3.41 -9.45 8.12
C ALA A 85 -1.99 -8.89 8.28
N ALA A 86 -1.80 -7.94 9.21
CA ALA A 86 -0.49 -7.36 9.48
C ALA A 86 0.49 -8.38 10.05
N GLN A 87 0.05 -9.27 10.93
CA GLN A 87 0.87 -10.37 11.45
C GLN A 87 1.33 -11.32 10.34
N LYS A 88 0.45 -11.66 9.40
CA LYS A 88 0.85 -12.45 8.22
C LYS A 88 1.93 -11.77 7.40
N ILE A 89 1.78 -10.46 7.14
CA ILE A 89 2.77 -9.68 6.40
C ILE A 89 4.13 -9.68 7.12
N ARG A 90 4.13 -9.56 8.44
CA ARG A 90 5.38 -9.65 9.24
C ARG A 90 6.11 -10.97 9.10
N GLY A 91 5.36 -12.06 8.92
CA GLY A 91 5.91 -13.42 8.74
C GLY A 91 6.46 -13.72 7.34
N MET A 92 6.20 -12.86 6.34
CA MET A 92 6.68 -13.06 4.97
C MET A 92 8.20 -12.92 4.87
N GLN A 93 8.81 -13.75 4.02
CA GLN A 93 10.27 -13.86 3.94
C GLN A 93 10.88 -13.16 2.70
N ALA A 94 10.09 -12.46 1.90
CA ALA A 94 10.58 -11.69 0.78
C ALA A 94 11.54 -10.57 1.22
N ASP A 95 12.52 -10.24 0.39
CA ASP A 95 13.46 -9.14 0.63
C ASP A 95 12.75 -7.80 0.48
N VAL A 96 11.79 -7.75 -0.45
CA VAL A 96 10.95 -6.58 -0.74
C VAL A 96 9.49 -6.98 -0.70
N LEU A 97 8.72 -6.31 0.16
CA LEU A 97 7.26 -6.41 0.19
C LEU A 97 6.65 -5.09 -0.31
N LEU A 98 5.91 -5.16 -1.41
CA LEU A 98 5.08 -4.06 -1.90
C LEU A 98 3.67 -4.25 -1.37
N ILE A 99 3.29 -3.47 -0.36
CA ILE A 99 2.01 -3.59 0.35
C ILE A 99 1.01 -2.60 -0.25
N ASP A 100 0.08 -3.12 -1.05
CA ASP A 100 -1.01 -2.35 -1.65
C ASP A 100 -2.13 -2.14 -0.64
N THR A 101 -2.38 -0.88 -0.25
CA THR A 101 -3.44 -0.52 0.69
C THR A 101 -4.01 0.87 0.40
N HIS A 102 -4.97 1.30 1.23
CA HIS A 102 -5.57 2.63 1.18
C HIS A 102 -5.30 3.39 2.48
N LEU A 103 -5.07 4.71 2.38
CA LEU A 103 -4.90 5.58 3.55
C LEU A 103 -6.22 5.76 4.30
N PHE A 104 -7.31 5.82 3.56
CA PHE A 104 -8.66 5.96 4.11
C PHE A 104 -9.68 5.32 3.17
N ILE A 105 -10.85 5.05 3.75
CA ILE A 105 -12.04 4.54 3.05
C ILE A 105 -13.14 5.56 3.27
N LYS A 106 -13.77 6.01 2.17
CA LYS A 106 -14.93 6.90 2.26
C LYS A 106 -16.15 6.10 2.73
N THR A 107 -16.79 6.58 3.77
CA THR A 107 -18.03 6.03 4.35
C THR A 107 -19.11 7.08 4.41
N SER A 108 -20.33 6.72 4.81
CA SER A 108 -21.42 7.68 5.09
C SER A 108 -21.09 8.63 6.24
N GLU A 109 -20.22 8.23 7.17
CA GLU A 109 -19.79 9.01 8.34
C GLU A 109 -18.53 9.85 8.08
N GLY A 110 -17.96 9.80 6.85
CA GLY A 110 -16.76 10.51 6.48
C GLY A 110 -15.61 9.58 6.04
N PHE A 111 -14.38 9.99 6.31
CA PHE A 111 -13.19 9.21 5.95
C PHE A 111 -12.75 8.30 7.11
N TYR A 112 -12.85 6.99 6.90
CA TYR A 112 -12.37 6.00 7.87
C TYR A 112 -10.87 5.68 7.59
N PRO A 113 -9.98 5.71 8.61
CA PRO A 113 -8.56 5.47 8.40
C PRO A 113 -8.28 4.02 8.00
N GLY A 114 -7.64 3.84 6.85
CA GLY A 114 -7.18 2.54 6.37
C GLY A 114 -5.83 2.11 6.96
N LEU A 115 -5.04 3.08 7.45
CA LEU A 115 -3.75 2.87 8.12
C LEU A 115 -3.72 3.59 9.49
N PRO A 116 -4.46 3.12 10.48
CA PRO A 116 -4.38 3.67 11.83
C PRO A 116 -3.02 3.34 12.47
N MET A 117 -2.61 4.10 13.49
CA MET A 117 -1.29 4.01 14.11
C MET A 117 -0.90 2.59 14.55
N HIS A 118 -1.82 1.83 15.15
CA HIS A 118 -1.56 0.45 15.56
C HIS A 118 -1.18 -0.45 14.38
N LEU A 119 -1.79 -0.21 13.21
CA LEU A 119 -1.51 -0.96 11.99
C LEU A 119 -0.16 -0.56 11.38
N ILE A 120 0.18 0.73 11.39
CA ILE A 120 1.49 1.22 10.96
C ILE A 120 2.58 0.54 11.79
N ASN A 121 2.42 0.49 13.12
CA ASN A 121 3.36 -0.19 14.03
C ASN A 121 3.43 -1.69 13.77
N ALA A 122 2.30 -2.34 13.51
CA ALA A 122 2.26 -3.77 13.21
C ALA A 122 2.92 -4.11 11.87
N LEU A 123 2.75 -3.30 10.84
CA LEU A 123 3.37 -3.50 9.53
C LEU A 123 4.89 -3.20 9.54
N GLY A 124 5.32 -2.24 10.33
CA GLY A 124 6.72 -1.79 10.38
C GLY A 124 7.22 -1.35 8.99
N PRO A 125 6.58 -0.37 8.35
CA PRO A 125 6.98 0.08 7.02
C PRO A 125 8.40 0.63 7.04
N THR A 126 9.15 0.43 5.98
CA THR A 126 10.45 1.09 5.76
C THR A 126 10.32 2.32 4.86
N HIS A 127 9.27 2.35 4.04
CA HIS A 127 8.97 3.45 3.12
C HIS A 127 7.47 3.54 2.87
N PHE A 128 7.01 4.75 2.55
CA PHE A 128 5.70 4.97 1.96
C PHE A 128 5.84 5.48 0.53
N VAL A 129 4.99 4.99 -0.36
CA VAL A 129 4.86 5.50 -1.72
C VAL A 129 3.40 5.87 -1.95
N MET A 130 3.14 7.14 -2.22
CA MET A 130 1.84 7.59 -2.66
C MET A 130 1.83 7.70 -4.18
N ILE A 131 0.98 6.91 -4.84
CA ILE A 131 0.70 7.10 -6.27
C ILE A 131 -0.34 8.21 -6.40
N ALA A 132 -0.01 9.22 -7.21
CA ALA A 132 -0.89 10.32 -7.57
C ALA A 132 -1.03 10.42 -9.10
N ALA A 133 -2.07 11.10 -9.57
CA ALA A 133 -2.27 11.44 -10.98
C ALA A 133 -3.07 12.74 -11.06
N ASP A 134 -3.22 13.27 -12.27
CA ASP A 134 -4.13 14.39 -12.53
C ASP A 134 -5.57 14.00 -12.19
N ALA A 135 -6.33 14.92 -11.58
CA ALA A 135 -7.68 14.63 -11.12
C ALA A 135 -8.63 14.32 -12.30
N GLN A 136 -8.48 15.01 -13.42
CA GLN A 136 -9.27 14.76 -14.62
C GLN A 136 -8.95 13.39 -15.24
N GLU A 137 -7.66 12.99 -15.26
CA GLU A 137 -7.28 11.65 -15.69
C GLU A 137 -7.92 10.55 -14.83
N ILE A 138 -7.98 10.77 -13.51
CA ILE A 138 -8.61 9.81 -12.58
C ILE A 138 -10.10 9.70 -12.85
N VAL A 139 -10.79 10.82 -13.06
CA VAL A 139 -12.22 10.83 -13.44
C VAL A 139 -12.43 10.04 -14.72
N ASN A 140 -11.63 10.30 -15.76
CA ASN A 140 -11.72 9.60 -17.03
C ASN A 140 -11.51 8.08 -16.89
N ARG A 141 -10.51 7.67 -16.11
CA ARG A 141 -10.23 6.25 -15.83
C ARG A 141 -11.36 5.60 -15.03
N ARG A 142 -11.96 6.31 -14.06
CA ARG A 142 -13.12 5.80 -13.29
C ARG A 142 -14.34 5.61 -14.17
N ASN A 143 -14.60 6.52 -15.10
CA ASN A 143 -15.73 6.47 -16.02
C ASN A 143 -15.60 5.35 -17.09
N SER A 144 -14.37 5.02 -17.48
CA SER A 144 -14.11 3.94 -18.46
C SER A 144 -14.08 2.54 -17.82
N ASP A 145 -13.94 2.44 -16.50
CA ASP A 145 -13.88 1.15 -15.81
C ASP A 145 -15.29 0.57 -15.57
N LYS A 146 -15.76 -0.25 -16.52
CA LYS A 146 -17.05 -0.95 -16.43
C LYS A 146 -17.05 -2.13 -15.44
N THR A 147 -15.90 -2.51 -14.88
CA THR A 147 -15.76 -3.69 -14.01
C THR A 147 -16.16 -3.42 -12.58
N ARG A 148 -16.29 -2.16 -12.18
CA ARG A 148 -16.64 -1.74 -10.80
C ARG A 148 -17.68 -0.64 -10.83
N GLN A 149 -18.76 -0.84 -10.09
CA GLN A 149 -19.67 0.28 -9.76
C GLN A 149 -18.92 1.25 -8.83
N ARG A 150 -18.62 2.43 -9.33
CA ARG A 150 -18.03 3.52 -8.56
C ARG A 150 -18.94 4.72 -8.66
N ASP A 151 -19.07 5.44 -7.54
CA ASP A 151 -19.76 6.73 -7.56
C ASP A 151 -19.02 7.66 -8.52
N LEU A 152 -19.79 8.36 -9.38
CA LEU A 152 -19.29 9.42 -10.25
C LEU A 152 -18.79 10.56 -9.36
N ALA A 153 -17.48 10.66 -9.20
CA ALA A 153 -16.86 11.73 -8.43
C ALA A 153 -16.52 12.90 -9.36
N SER A 154 -16.81 14.11 -8.90
CA SER A 154 -16.37 15.31 -9.60
C SER A 154 -14.84 15.50 -9.49
N VAL A 155 -14.25 16.31 -10.38
CA VAL A 155 -12.81 16.65 -10.32
C VAL A 155 -12.46 17.23 -8.95
N ASN A 156 -13.25 18.15 -8.42
CA ASN A 156 -13.02 18.77 -7.09
C ASN A 156 -13.03 17.74 -5.96
N GLN A 157 -13.90 16.72 -6.03
CA GLN A 157 -13.90 15.64 -5.04
C GLN A 157 -12.61 14.81 -5.12
N ILE A 158 -12.12 14.53 -6.33
CA ILE A 158 -10.85 13.82 -6.53
C ILE A 158 -9.68 14.65 -6.01
N GLU A 159 -9.64 15.95 -6.29
CA GLU A 159 -8.62 16.86 -5.75
C GLU A 159 -8.61 16.84 -4.22
N THR A 160 -9.77 16.94 -3.59
CA THR A 160 -9.91 16.85 -2.12
C THR A 160 -9.38 15.50 -1.60
N GLU A 161 -9.73 14.37 -2.24
CA GLU A 161 -9.22 13.05 -1.86
C GLU A 161 -7.68 12.97 -1.99
N LEU A 162 -7.10 13.57 -3.02
CA LEU A 162 -5.65 13.63 -3.23
C LEU A 162 -4.95 14.50 -2.17
N GLU A 163 -5.52 15.66 -1.83
CA GLU A 163 -4.98 16.53 -0.78
C GLU A 163 -4.99 15.86 0.59
N ILE A 164 -6.13 15.27 0.98
CA ILE A 164 -6.21 14.51 2.23
C ILE A 164 -5.19 13.36 2.22
N SER A 165 -5.01 12.67 1.08
CA SER A 165 -4.03 11.60 0.96
C SER A 165 -2.59 12.08 1.17
N ARG A 166 -2.22 13.27 0.65
CA ARG A 166 -0.89 13.86 0.86
C ARG A 166 -0.64 14.17 2.34
N ILE A 167 -1.64 14.76 3.00
CA ILE A 167 -1.56 15.07 4.44
C ILE A 167 -1.41 13.78 5.24
N VAL A 168 -2.26 12.79 5.00
CA VAL A 168 -2.26 11.54 5.78
C VAL A 168 -0.98 10.73 5.55
N VAL A 169 -0.44 10.65 4.33
CA VAL A 169 0.82 9.92 4.10
C VAL A 169 2.00 10.60 4.79
N SER A 170 2.05 11.93 4.82
CA SER A 170 3.07 12.66 5.57
C SER A 170 2.96 12.43 7.08
N CYS A 171 1.75 12.38 7.63
CA CYS A 171 1.52 11.99 9.03
C CYS A 171 2.00 10.54 9.30
N CYS A 172 1.69 9.59 8.41
CA CYS A 172 2.17 8.21 8.53
C CYS A 172 3.71 8.14 8.54
N SER A 173 4.37 8.94 7.70
CA SER A 173 5.83 9.08 7.66
C SER A 173 6.39 9.57 8.99
N VAL A 174 5.84 10.65 9.54
CA VAL A 174 6.27 11.22 10.83
C VAL A 174 6.08 10.22 11.97
N ILE A 175 4.92 9.54 12.02
CA ILE A 175 4.59 8.58 13.08
C ILE A 175 5.52 7.36 13.06
N SER A 176 5.86 6.86 11.87
CA SER A 176 6.69 5.65 11.71
C SER A 176 8.19 5.92 11.67
N GLY A 177 8.60 7.17 11.42
CA GLY A 177 9.99 7.51 11.12
C GLY A 177 10.45 7.05 9.72
N SER A 178 9.53 6.66 8.84
CA SER A 178 9.85 6.12 7.51
C SER A 178 9.69 7.19 6.44
N PRO A 179 10.62 7.32 5.48
CA PRO A 179 10.50 8.28 4.40
C PRO A 179 9.30 7.99 3.51
N PHE A 180 8.77 9.02 2.85
CA PHE A 180 7.74 8.86 1.84
C PHE A 180 8.10 9.54 0.52
N MET A 181 7.53 9.04 -0.57
CA MET A 181 7.64 9.60 -1.90
C MET A 181 6.26 9.70 -2.55
N ILE A 182 6.03 10.77 -3.31
CA ILE A 182 4.84 10.92 -4.16
C ILE A 182 5.28 10.70 -5.60
N ILE A 183 4.67 9.73 -6.27
CA ILE A 183 4.96 9.38 -7.66
C ILE A 183 3.74 9.69 -8.51
N ILE A 184 3.93 10.45 -9.57
CA ILE A 184 2.87 10.81 -10.51
C ILE A 184 2.76 9.73 -11.59
N ASN A 185 1.62 9.06 -11.66
CA ASN A 185 1.27 8.08 -12.68
C ASN A 185 0.52 8.77 -13.82
N LYS A 186 1.26 9.37 -14.76
CA LYS A 186 0.68 9.97 -15.97
C LYS A 186 0.21 8.89 -16.92
N GLU A 187 -0.73 9.27 -17.77
CA GLU A 187 -1.19 8.40 -18.87
C GLU A 187 -0.02 7.99 -19.75
N ASN A 188 0.05 6.70 -20.10
CA ASN A 188 1.14 6.08 -20.86
C ASN A 188 2.56 6.15 -20.26
N GLU A 189 2.73 6.57 -18.99
CA GLU A 189 4.03 6.65 -18.31
C GLU A 189 4.17 5.63 -17.15
N ILE A 190 3.50 4.48 -17.21
CA ILE A 190 3.53 3.46 -16.16
C ILE A 190 4.96 3.01 -15.84
N ASP A 191 5.78 2.78 -16.85
CA ASP A 191 7.17 2.35 -16.68
C ASP A 191 8.01 3.38 -15.92
N LYS A 192 7.75 4.66 -16.11
CA LYS A 192 8.43 5.73 -15.39
C LYS A 192 8.06 5.73 -13.90
N ALA A 193 6.77 5.59 -13.61
CA ALA A 193 6.28 5.50 -12.23
C ALA A 193 6.82 4.23 -11.53
N ALA A 194 6.82 3.09 -12.20
CA ALA A 194 7.34 1.83 -11.69
C ALA A 194 8.87 1.88 -11.46
N SER A 195 9.61 2.47 -12.41
CA SER A 195 11.07 2.64 -12.28
C SER A 195 11.45 3.56 -11.12
N ALA A 196 10.63 4.58 -10.81
CA ALA A 196 10.84 5.44 -9.65
C ALA A 196 10.76 4.63 -8.33
N ILE A 197 9.79 3.70 -8.22
CA ILE A 197 9.70 2.78 -7.07
C ILE A 197 10.93 1.87 -7.02
N ALA A 198 11.28 1.21 -8.13
CA ALA A 198 12.41 0.28 -8.18
C ALA A 198 13.74 0.97 -7.82
N SER A 199 13.98 2.18 -8.34
CA SER A 199 15.20 2.96 -8.05
C SER A 199 15.31 3.43 -6.60
N MET A 200 14.18 3.68 -5.92
CA MET A 200 14.16 4.02 -4.49
C MET A 200 14.59 2.82 -3.64
N ILE A 201 14.22 1.61 -4.07
CA ILE A 201 14.46 0.36 -3.33
C ILE A 201 15.86 -0.18 -3.60
N GLY A 202 16.39 -0.02 -4.82
CA GLY A 202 17.69 -0.55 -5.26
C GLY A 202 18.91 0.22 -4.73
N LYS A 203 18.68 1.29 -3.95
CA LYS A 203 19.72 2.03 -3.23
C LYS A 203 19.81 1.48 -1.81
#